data_600e0c217b34c72a77db223203685202
#
_entry.id   600e0c217b34c72a77db223203685202
#
_cell.length_a   1.000
_cell.length_b   1.000
_cell.length_c   1.000
_cell.angle_alpha   90.00
_cell.angle_beta   90.00
_cell.angle_gamma   90.00
#
_symmetry.space_group_name_H-M   'P 1'
#
loop_
_entity.id
_entity.type
_entity.pdbx_description
1 polymer ?
#
loop_
_entity_poly.entity_id
_entity_poly.type
_entity_poly.pdbx_seq_one_letter_code
_entity_poly.pdbx_strand_id
1 'polypeptide(L)'
;MCAAKPEDKKPDTLQANLHFPTIIYTIEKPEFLEPVLKISDAELEAVRKERPTNDIHPVNMTGNLFDKPDIIPFQYYVGQTAYNILVEQGYNLDGFETFFSEMWCQEHYKTSGMDQHVHGAGSQIVGFYFLEVPENASRVVFHDPRAGKPLISWAERDPTQATFASNMINFEAKPGMLMF
;
A
#
# COMPACT_ATOMS: atom_id res chain seq x y z
N MET A 1 -28.35 -45.87 38.09
CA MET A 1 -27.02 -45.46 37.63
C MET A 1 -26.89 -43.96 37.90
N CYS A 2 -26.10 -43.55 38.89
CA CYS A 2 -25.83 -42.15 39.15
C CYS A 2 -24.82 -41.67 38.09
N ALA A 3 -25.22 -40.71 37.27
CA ALA A 3 -24.29 -40.02 36.38
C ALA A 3 -23.27 -39.26 37.26
N ALA A 4 -22.01 -39.53 37.06
CA ALA A 4 -20.93 -38.77 37.71
C ALA A 4 -21.10 -37.30 37.36
N LYS A 5 -20.99 -36.43 38.36
CA LYS A 5 -20.93 -34.99 38.15
C LYS A 5 -19.74 -34.71 37.19
N PRO A 6 -19.93 -33.84 36.18
CA PRO A 6 -18.81 -33.45 35.34
C PRO A 6 -17.75 -32.81 36.26
N GLU A 7 -16.54 -33.36 36.26
CA GLU A 7 -15.39 -32.76 36.91
C GLU A 7 -15.25 -31.34 36.38
N ASP A 8 -15.00 -30.37 37.25
CA ASP A 8 -14.67 -28.99 36.94
C ASP A 8 -13.32 -28.98 36.12
N LYS A 9 -13.38 -29.35 34.83
CA LYS A 9 -12.28 -29.15 33.93
C LYS A 9 -12.04 -27.66 33.78
N LYS A 10 -10.87 -27.20 34.14
CA LYS A 10 -10.43 -25.84 33.74
C LYS A 10 -10.72 -25.66 32.25
N PRO A 11 -11.33 -24.55 31.83
CA PRO A 11 -11.62 -24.33 30.45
C PRO A 11 -10.32 -24.39 29.65
N ASP A 12 -10.33 -25.08 28.51
CA ASP A 12 -9.19 -25.15 27.61
C ASP A 12 -8.81 -23.74 27.18
N THR A 13 -7.54 -23.39 27.30
CA THR A 13 -7.04 -22.08 26.91
C THR A 13 -6.48 -22.17 25.49
N LEU A 14 -7.19 -21.49 24.55
CA LEU A 14 -6.68 -21.32 23.19
C LEU A 14 -5.56 -20.27 23.19
N GLN A 15 -4.44 -20.63 22.58
CA GLN A 15 -3.34 -19.71 22.29
C GLN A 15 -3.42 -19.28 20.83
N ALA A 16 -3.55 -17.98 20.59
CA ALA A 16 -3.47 -17.41 19.25
C ALA A 16 -2.00 -17.10 18.90
N ASN A 17 -1.50 -17.73 17.85
CA ASN A 17 -0.18 -17.44 17.30
C ASN A 17 -0.35 -16.77 15.95
N LEU A 18 0.28 -15.60 15.76
CA LEU A 18 0.24 -14.85 14.51
C LEU A 18 1.46 -15.19 13.67
N HIS A 19 1.22 -15.77 12.51
CA HIS A 19 2.26 -16.10 11.55
C HIS A 19 1.94 -15.48 10.19
N PHE A 20 2.97 -15.00 9.49
CA PHE A 20 2.85 -14.40 8.17
C PHE A 20 1.86 -13.21 8.11
N PRO A 21 1.99 -12.22 9.01
CA PRO A 21 1.14 -11.04 8.94
C PRO A 21 1.42 -10.25 7.66
N THR A 22 0.38 -9.66 7.08
CA THR A 22 0.55 -8.62 6.06
C THR A 22 0.82 -7.30 6.77
N ILE A 23 1.99 -6.72 6.55
CA ILE A 23 2.41 -5.47 7.18
C ILE A 23 2.30 -4.35 6.15
N ILE A 24 1.70 -3.24 6.54
CA ILE A 24 1.66 -2.01 5.75
C ILE A 24 2.23 -0.91 6.63
N TYR A 25 3.32 -0.30 6.17
CA TYR A 25 3.98 0.80 6.86
C TYR A 25 3.46 2.13 6.35
N THR A 26 3.22 3.06 7.25
CA THR A 26 2.82 4.43 6.90
C THR A 26 3.62 5.45 7.68
N ILE A 27 4.00 6.55 7.04
CA ILE A 27 4.68 7.67 7.68
C ILE A 27 4.29 8.98 6.99
N GLU A 28 4.19 10.06 7.75
CA GLU A 28 3.97 11.40 7.21
C GLU A 28 5.32 12.08 6.94
N LYS A 29 5.52 12.53 5.71
CA LYS A 29 6.76 13.17 5.21
C LYS A 29 6.43 14.39 4.35
N PRO A 30 5.76 15.40 4.94
CA PRO A 30 5.30 16.56 4.18
C PRO A 30 6.46 17.42 3.61
N GLU A 31 7.68 17.27 4.12
CA GLU A 31 8.85 18.01 3.64
C GLU A 31 9.24 17.69 2.20
N PHE A 32 8.80 16.54 1.66
CA PHE A 32 9.02 16.17 0.27
C PHE A 32 7.88 16.56 -0.65
N LEU A 33 6.77 17.08 -0.11
CA LEU A 33 5.55 17.30 -0.88
C LEU A 33 5.78 18.30 -2.02
N GLU A 34 6.29 19.48 -1.71
CA GLU A 34 6.48 20.55 -2.68
C GLU A 34 7.43 20.14 -3.82
N PRO A 35 8.67 19.65 -3.56
CA PRO A 35 9.58 19.30 -4.63
C PRO A 35 9.07 18.14 -5.50
N VAL A 36 8.46 17.11 -4.89
CA VAL A 36 7.94 15.97 -5.64
C VAL A 36 6.73 16.35 -6.46
N LEU A 37 5.79 17.15 -5.91
CA LEU A 37 4.62 17.63 -6.62
C LEU A 37 5.02 18.48 -7.84
N LYS A 38 5.98 19.39 -7.67
CA LYS A 38 6.46 20.27 -8.76
C LYS A 38 6.98 19.46 -9.95
N ILE A 39 7.79 18.43 -9.69
CA ILE A 39 8.35 17.58 -10.74
C ILE A 39 7.25 16.74 -11.39
N SER A 40 6.39 16.13 -10.57
CA SER A 40 5.30 15.28 -11.03
C SER A 40 4.33 16.06 -11.91
N ASP A 41 3.96 17.28 -11.52
CA ASP A 41 3.03 18.11 -12.26
C ASP A 41 3.62 18.56 -13.62
N ALA A 42 4.90 18.91 -13.65
CA ALA A 42 5.58 19.26 -14.90
C ALA A 42 5.58 18.10 -15.91
N GLU A 43 5.84 16.87 -15.46
CA GLU A 43 5.80 15.68 -16.32
C GLU A 43 4.36 15.29 -16.72
N LEU A 44 3.40 15.43 -15.79
CA LEU A 44 1.98 15.21 -16.07
C LEU A 44 1.43 16.19 -17.10
N GLU A 45 1.92 17.43 -17.15
CA GLU A 45 1.47 18.43 -18.13
C GLU A 45 1.64 17.93 -19.58
N ALA A 46 2.75 17.26 -19.89
CA ALA A 46 2.98 16.65 -21.20
C ALA A 46 1.95 15.53 -21.47
N VAL A 47 1.72 14.66 -20.50
CA VAL A 47 0.77 13.55 -20.60
C VAL A 47 -0.66 14.05 -20.80
N ARG A 48 -1.07 15.09 -20.05
CA ARG A 48 -2.42 15.71 -20.17
C ARG A 48 -2.70 16.24 -21.58
N LYS A 49 -1.67 16.73 -22.28
CA LYS A 49 -1.81 17.26 -23.65
C LYS A 49 -2.04 16.17 -24.70
N GLU A 50 -1.54 14.98 -24.44
CA GLU A 50 -1.59 13.87 -25.39
C GLU A 50 -2.77 12.92 -25.18
N ARG A 51 -3.40 13.00 -24.01
CA ARG A 51 -4.42 12.05 -23.61
C ARG A 51 -5.77 12.28 -24.25
N PRO A 52 -6.45 11.23 -24.79
CA PRO A 52 -7.84 11.30 -25.19
C PRO A 52 -8.77 11.64 -24.01
N THR A 53 -9.73 12.56 -24.21
CA THR A 53 -10.65 13.02 -23.18
C THR A 53 -11.85 12.08 -22.93
N ASN A 54 -12.02 11.04 -23.76
CA ASN A 54 -13.16 10.11 -23.74
C ASN A 54 -12.84 8.74 -23.14
N ASP A 55 -11.73 8.61 -22.43
CA ASP A 55 -11.39 7.38 -21.73
C ASP A 55 -12.36 7.11 -20.58
N ILE A 56 -12.81 5.86 -20.44
CA ILE A 56 -13.73 5.44 -19.37
C ILE A 56 -13.03 5.30 -18.02
N HIS A 57 -11.71 5.13 -18.01
CA HIS A 57 -10.87 5.05 -16.80
C HIS A 57 -9.74 6.07 -16.89
N PRO A 58 -10.05 7.37 -16.70
CA PRO A 58 -9.08 8.43 -16.94
C PRO A 58 -8.01 8.46 -15.85
N VAL A 59 -6.87 7.85 -16.11
CA VAL A 59 -5.66 7.91 -15.29
C VAL A 59 -4.51 8.42 -16.16
N ASN A 60 -3.91 9.54 -15.80
CA ASN A 60 -2.65 9.96 -16.39
C ASN A 60 -1.50 9.33 -15.62
N MET A 61 -0.48 8.91 -16.35
CA MET A 61 0.70 8.29 -15.76
C MET A 61 1.94 8.86 -16.43
N THR A 62 2.89 9.33 -15.64
CA THR A 62 4.18 9.83 -16.16
C THR A 62 5.08 8.67 -16.58
N GLY A 63 6.15 8.97 -17.29
CA GLY A 63 7.32 8.10 -17.37
C GLY A 63 8.06 8.03 -16.04
N ASN A 64 9.24 7.40 -16.06
CA ASN A 64 10.08 7.30 -14.88
C ASN A 64 10.55 8.68 -14.39
N LEU A 65 10.45 8.86 -13.06
CA LEU A 65 10.86 10.07 -12.37
C LEU A 65 12.19 9.92 -11.60
N PHE A 66 12.67 8.70 -11.39
CA PHE A 66 13.82 8.44 -10.51
C PHE A 66 15.15 9.00 -11.02
N ASP A 67 15.25 9.37 -12.28
CA ASP A 67 16.43 9.99 -12.91
C ASP A 67 16.44 11.53 -12.81
N LYS A 68 15.41 12.13 -12.24
CA LYS A 68 15.28 13.59 -12.12
C LYS A 68 16.11 14.11 -10.94
N PRO A 69 17.03 15.07 -11.15
CA PRO A 69 17.92 15.55 -10.08
C PRO A 69 17.20 16.07 -8.83
N ASP A 70 16.10 16.78 -9.01
CA ASP A 70 15.38 17.42 -7.91
C ASP A 70 14.62 16.42 -7.02
N ILE A 71 14.44 15.16 -7.47
CA ILE A 71 13.79 14.11 -6.70
C ILE A 71 14.78 13.27 -5.87
N ILE A 72 16.08 13.45 -6.06
CA ILE A 72 17.14 12.67 -5.39
C ILE A 72 16.99 12.62 -3.88
N PRO A 73 16.70 13.72 -3.15
CA PRO A 73 16.53 13.66 -1.70
C PRO A 73 15.36 12.73 -1.28
N PHE A 74 14.27 12.76 -2.00
CA PHE A 74 13.12 11.87 -1.80
C PHE A 74 13.48 10.42 -2.10
N GLN A 75 14.14 10.16 -3.23
CA GLN A 75 14.61 8.83 -3.59
C GLN A 75 15.52 8.22 -2.52
N TYR A 76 16.51 9.00 -2.05
CA TYR A 76 17.41 8.53 -1.01
C TYR A 76 16.66 8.15 0.25
N TYR A 77 15.72 8.99 0.68
CA TYR A 77 14.90 8.71 1.85
C TYR A 77 14.07 7.43 1.67
N VAL A 78 13.37 7.31 0.55
CA VAL A 78 12.51 6.13 0.25
C VAL A 78 13.35 4.86 0.14
N GLY A 79 14.46 4.91 -0.58
CA GLY A 79 15.37 3.76 -0.75
C GLY A 79 15.96 3.29 0.59
N GLN A 80 16.41 4.23 1.44
CA GLN A 80 16.92 3.91 2.77
C GLN A 80 15.82 3.34 3.68
N THR A 81 14.61 3.89 3.60
CA THR A 81 13.48 3.39 4.37
C THR A 81 13.10 1.98 3.93
N ALA A 82 13.04 1.73 2.63
CA ALA A 82 12.76 0.40 2.07
C ALA A 82 13.82 -0.63 2.51
N TYR A 83 15.11 -0.26 2.47
CA TYR A 83 16.19 -1.11 2.97
C TYR A 83 15.99 -1.47 4.44
N ASN A 84 15.71 -0.47 5.29
CA ASN A 84 15.51 -0.69 6.72
C ASN A 84 14.28 -1.57 7.02
N ILE A 85 13.19 -1.39 6.26
CA ILE A 85 11.99 -2.24 6.37
C ILE A 85 12.34 -3.71 6.07
N LEU A 86 13.07 -3.96 4.99
CA LEU A 86 13.46 -5.32 4.62
C LEU A 86 14.39 -5.96 5.68
N VAL A 87 15.32 -5.19 6.24
CA VAL A 87 16.17 -5.67 7.35
C VAL A 87 15.33 -5.97 8.60
N GLU A 88 14.39 -5.09 8.96
CA GLU A 88 13.47 -5.30 10.09
C GLU A 88 12.60 -6.54 9.92
N GLN A 89 12.20 -6.85 8.68
CA GLN A 89 11.46 -8.06 8.33
C GLN A 89 12.31 -9.33 8.41
N GLY A 90 13.64 -9.21 8.61
CA GLY A 90 14.55 -10.32 8.80
C GLY A 90 15.28 -10.81 7.55
N TYR A 91 15.24 -10.04 6.45
CA TYR A 91 16.02 -10.35 5.25
C TYR A 91 17.50 -10.05 5.47
N ASN A 92 18.36 -10.95 5.04
CA ASN A 92 19.81 -10.69 4.97
C ASN A 92 20.11 -9.91 3.70
N LEU A 93 20.47 -8.64 3.88
CA LEU A 93 20.84 -7.73 2.80
C LEU A 93 22.34 -7.42 2.75
N ASP A 94 23.19 -8.24 3.39
CA ASP A 94 24.64 -8.07 3.36
C ASP A 94 25.15 -8.13 1.91
N GLY A 95 25.77 -7.04 1.45
CA GLY A 95 26.27 -6.92 0.08
C GLY A 95 25.22 -6.58 -0.98
N PHE A 96 24.00 -6.25 -0.57
CA PHE A 96 22.94 -5.76 -1.47
C PHE A 96 22.67 -4.28 -1.25
N GLU A 97 22.23 -3.64 -2.30
CA GLU A 97 21.77 -2.26 -2.30
C GLU A 97 20.33 -2.19 -2.81
N THR A 98 19.56 -1.22 -2.34
CA THR A 98 18.25 -0.92 -2.92
C THR A 98 18.41 0.02 -4.11
N PHE A 99 17.65 -0.22 -5.16
CA PHE A 99 17.53 0.67 -6.29
C PHE A 99 16.07 0.74 -6.74
N PHE A 100 15.71 1.84 -7.40
CA PHE A 100 14.40 1.96 -7.99
C PHE A 100 14.36 1.23 -9.32
N SER A 101 13.45 0.27 -9.46
CA SER A 101 13.10 -0.30 -10.75
C SER A 101 12.23 0.68 -11.56
N GLU A 102 11.31 1.34 -10.86
CA GLU A 102 10.32 2.25 -11.42
C GLU A 102 9.91 3.31 -10.39
N MET A 103 9.63 4.51 -10.85
CA MET A 103 9.01 5.58 -10.09
C MET A 103 8.22 6.47 -11.03
N TRP A 104 6.93 6.54 -10.86
CA TRP A 104 6.05 7.37 -11.68
C TRP A 104 5.00 8.07 -10.83
N CYS A 105 4.39 9.11 -11.38
CA CYS A 105 3.24 9.75 -10.80
C CYS A 105 1.97 9.34 -11.55
N GLN A 106 0.91 9.10 -10.80
CA GLN A 106 -0.43 8.87 -11.33
C GLN A 106 -1.36 10.01 -10.93
N GLU A 107 -2.12 10.51 -11.89
CA GLU A 107 -3.18 11.46 -11.68
C GLU A 107 -4.52 10.80 -11.98
N HIS A 108 -5.35 10.73 -10.96
CA HIS A 108 -6.68 10.13 -11.02
C HIS A 108 -7.76 11.22 -11.14
N TYR A 109 -8.78 10.94 -11.93
CA TYR A 109 -9.94 11.78 -12.10
C TYR A 109 -11.17 11.14 -11.49
N LYS A 110 -12.29 11.89 -11.45
CA LYS A 110 -13.57 11.33 -11.05
C LYS A 110 -13.90 10.11 -11.94
N THR A 111 -14.29 9.00 -11.32
CA THR A 111 -14.58 7.72 -11.97
C THR A 111 -13.39 6.92 -12.46
N SER A 112 -12.16 7.39 -12.26
CA SER A 112 -10.98 6.58 -12.55
C SER A 112 -10.79 5.47 -11.53
N GLY A 113 -10.11 4.42 -11.95
CA GLY A 113 -9.74 3.31 -11.08
C GLY A 113 -8.57 2.54 -11.65
N MET A 114 -7.88 1.82 -10.78
CA MET A 114 -6.87 0.84 -11.14
C MET A 114 -7.36 -0.54 -10.73
N ASP A 115 -7.21 -1.50 -11.62
CA ASP A 115 -7.51 -2.89 -11.30
C ASP A 115 -6.58 -3.42 -10.20
N GLN A 116 -7.07 -4.37 -9.43
CA GLN A 116 -6.25 -5.09 -8.48
C GLN A 116 -5.10 -5.79 -9.21
N HIS A 117 -3.89 -5.51 -8.80
CA HIS A 117 -2.69 -6.12 -9.36
C HIS A 117 -1.60 -6.30 -8.30
N VAL A 118 -0.58 -7.05 -8.66
CA VAL A 118 0.66 -7.18 -7.92
C VAL A 118 1.81 -6.77 -8.81
N HIS A 119 2.87 -6.20 -8.21
CA HIS A 119 4.09 -5.92 -8.97
C HIS A 119 4.86 -7.20 -9.23
N GLY A 120 5.45 -7.29 -10.42
CA GLY A 120 6.11 -8.50 -10.92
C GLY A 120 7.44 -8.83 -10.23
N ALA A 121 8.09 -9.86 -10.75
CA ALA A 121 9.37 -10.34 -10.26
C ALA A 121 10.42 -9.21 -10.28
N GLY A 122 11.12 -9.04 -9.16
CA GLY A 122 12.13 -8.00 -8.98
C GLY A 122 11.70 -6.85 -8.08
N SER A 123 10.39 -6.57 -7.96
CA SER A 123 9.91 -5.59 -6.98
C SER A 123 9.83 -6.23 -5.61
N GLN A 124 10.74 -5.85 -4.73
CA GLN A 124 10.80 -6.38 -3.36
C GLN A 124 9.89 -5.61 -2.41
N ILE A 125 9.68 -4.34 -2.68
CA ILE A 125 8.85 -3.44 -1.91
C ILE A 125 8.22 -2.42 -2.86
N VAL A 126 6.99 -2.04 -2.59
CA VAL A 126 6.24 -1.04 -3.35
C VAL A 126 5.80 0.06 -2.40
N GLY A 127 5.84 1.31 -2.85
CA GLY A 127 5.42 2.44 -2.05
C GLY A 127 4.48 3.37 -2.80
N PHE A 128 3.67 4.10 -2.04
CA PHE A 128 2.83 5.19 -2.52
C PHE A 128 3.16 6.46 -1.74
N TYR A 129 3.36 7.56 -2.43
CA TYR A 129 3.46 8.87 -1.83
C TYR A 129 2.35 9.77 -2.34
N PHE A 130 1.48 10.22 -1.44
CA PHE A 130 0.28 10.98 -1.80
C PHE A 130 0.60 12.45 -1.90
N LEU A 131 0.46 13.01 -3.10
CA LEU A 131 0.78 14.40 -3.41
C LEU A 131 -0.43 15.31 -3.17
N GLU A 132 -1.56 15.00 -3.79
CA GLU A 132 -2.80 15.74 -3.67
C GLU A 132 -3.94 14.79 -3.36
N VAL A 133 -4.72 15.12 -2.35
CA VAL A 133 -5.86 14.32 -1.92
C VAL A 133 -7.05 15.25 -1.71
N PRO A 134 -7.85 15.52 -2.77
CA PRO A 134 -9.03 16.34 -2.65
C PRO A 134 -10.09 15.68 -1.77
N GLU A 135 -11.08 16.47 -1.34
CA GLU A 135 -12.23 15.94 -0.61
C GLU A 135 -12.92 14.83 -1.42
N ASN A 136 -13.22 13.72 -0.76
CA ASN A 136 -13.79 12.52 -1.38
C ASN A 136 -12.87 11.85 -2.43
N ALA A 137 -11.56 11.99 -2.30
CA ALA A 137 -10.59 11.28 -3.12
C ALA A 137 -10.73 9.76 -2.98
N SER A 138 -10.29 9.05 -4.01
CA SER A 138 -10.17 7.60 -4.00
C SER A 138 -9.25 7.11 -2.88
N ARG A 139 -9.46 5.88 -2.43
CA ARG A 139 -8.65 5.23 -1.41
C ARG A 139 -7.79 4.13 -2.02
N VAL A 140 -6.65 3.88 -1.42
CA VAL A 140 -5.88 2.67 -1.71
C VAL A 140 -6.54 1.50 -0.97
N VAL A 141 -6.78 0.43 -1.70
CA VAL A 141 -7.43 -0.78 -1.19
C VAL A 141 -6.43 -1.93 -1.23
N PHE A 142 -6.26 -2.61 -0.12
CA PHE A 142 -5.48 -3.83 -0.03
C PHE A 142 -6.41 -5.02 0.18
N HIS A 143 -6.24 -6.04 -0.64
CA HIS A 143 -6.93 -7.31 -0.49
C HIS A 143 -6.10 -8.28 0.35
N ASP A 144 -6.76 -9.12 1.13
CA ASP A 144 -6.09 -10.20 1.85
C ASP A 144 -5.37 -11.11 0.84
N PRO A 145 -4.03 -11.27 0.92
CA PRO A 145 -3.26 -12.03 -0.07
C PRO A 145 -3.47 -13.54 0.02
N ARG A 146 -4.16 -14.03 1.06
CA ARG A 146 -4.42 -15.46 1.26
C ARG A 146 -5.53 -15.93 0.33
N ALA A 147 -5.21 -16.78 -0.63
CA ALA A 147 -6.16 -17.24 -1.66
C ALA A 147 -7.44 -17.90 -1.11
N GLY A 148 -7.38 -18.53 0.06
CA GLY A 148 -8.54 -19.15 0.71
C GLY A 148 -9.48 -18.17 1.42
N LYS A 149 -9.05 -16.95 1.67
CA LYS A 149 -9.83 -16.00 2.47
C LYS A 149 -11.15 -15.58 1.80
N PRO A 150 -11.21 -15.31 0.49
CA PRO A 150 -12.45 -14.95 -0.19
C PRO A 150 -13.51 -16.10 -0.20
N LEU A 151 -13.11 -17.34 0.10
CA LEU A 151 -14.01 -18.47 0.17
C LEU A 151 -14.82 -18.51 1.47
N ILE A 152 -14.45 -17.71 2.46
CA ILE A 152 -15.19 -17.60 3.71
C ILE A 152 -16.32 -16.60 3.51
N SER A 153 -17.55 -17.11 3.47
CA SER A 153 -18.76 -16.33 3.17
C SER A 153 -19.47 -15.73 4.40
N TRP A 154 -18.86 -15.82 5.57
CA TRP A 154 -19.44 -15.23 6.77
C TRP A 154 -19.32 -13.71 6.76
N ALA A 155 -20.42 -13.05 7.15
CA ALA A 155 -20.41 -11.60 7.30
C ALA A 155 -19.51 -11.18 8.48
N GLU A 156 -18.83 -10.05 8.32
CA GLU A 156 -18.09 -9.41 9.41
C GLU A 156 -19.08 -8.93 10.49
N ARG A 157 -18.69 -9.02 11.76
CA ARG A 157 -19.51 -8.52 12.86
C ARG A 157 -19.66 -7.00 12.80
N ASP A 158 -18.60 -6.32 12.47
CA ASP A 158 -18.54 -4.86 12.33
C ASP A 158 -17.72 -4.51 11.07
N PRO A 159 -18.37 -4.19 9.95
CA PRO A 159 -17.68 -3.84 8.72
C PRO A 159 -17.01 -2.45 8.74
N THR A 160 -17.17 -1.69 9.83
CA THR A 160 -16.49 -0.40 10.00
C THR A 160 -15.09 -0.53 10.62
N GLN A 161 -14.75 -1.73 11.07
CA GLN A 161 -13.48 -2.03 11.72
C GLN A 161 -12.68 -3.06 10.90
N ALA A 162 -11.39 -2.78 10.70
CA ALA A 162 -10.49 -3.78 10.14
C ALA A 162 -10.25 -4.88 11.20
N THR A 163 -10.56 -6.11 10.86
CA THR A 163 -10.41 -7.28 11.72
C THR A 163 -9.80 -8.45 10.96
N PHE A 164 -9.50 -9.55 11.63
CA PHE A 164 -9.08 -10.79 10.96
C PHE A 164 -10.16 -11.41 10.05
N ALA A 165 -11.40 -10.93 10.15
CA ALA A 165 -12.49 -11.32 9.25
C ALA A 165 -12.48 -10.52 7.94
N SER A 166 -11.84 -9.36 7.89
CA SER A 166 -11.85 -8.47 6.72
C SER A 166 -11.13 -9.10 5.53
N ASN A 167 -11.77 -9.06 4.37
CA ASN A 167 -11.21 -9.53 3.10
C ASN A 167 -10.41 -8.44 2.38
N MET A 168 -10.72 -7.20 2.70
CA MET A 168 -10.01 -6.03 2.19
C MET A 168 -10.00 -4.92 3.25
N ILE A 169 -8.99 -4.09 3.19
CA ILE A 169 -8.89 -2.88 3.99
C ILE A 169 -8.60 -1.70 3.08
N ASN A 170 -8.97 -0.52 3.50
CA ASN A 170 -8.65 0.70 2.78
C ASN A 170 -8.04 1.75 3.71
N PHE A 171 -7.24 2.62 3.12
CA PHE A 171 -6.61 3.72 3.82
C PHE A 171 -7.10 5.05 3.27
N GLU A 172 -7.43 5.95 4.18
CA GLU A 172 -7.66 7.34 3.84
C GLU A 172 -6.30 8.02 3.63
N ALA A 173 -6.05 8.40 2.39
CA ALA A 173 -4.83 9.08 2.01
C ALA A 173 -4.79 10.51 2.57
N LYS A 174 -3.57 11.00 2.81
CA LYS A 174 -3.30 12.39 3.18
C LYS A 174 -2.13 12.91 2.36
N PRO A 175 -2.13 14.19 1.94
CA PRO A 175 -0.96 14.77 1.29
C PRO A 175 0.29 14.62 2.17
N GLY A 176 1.40 14.18 1.57
CA GLY A 176 2.64 13.91 2.30
C GLY A 176 2.69 12.57 3.04
N MET A 177 1.65 11.75 2.98
CA MET A 177 1.71 10.39 3.51
C MET A 177 2.47 9.47 2.54
N LEU A 178 3.46 8.77 3.07
CA LEU A 178 4.20 7.72 2.39
C LEU A 178 3.77 6.37 2.99
N MET A 179 3.53 5.39 2.12
CA MET A 179 3.07 4.06 2.47
C MET A 179 3.95 3.02 1.77
N PHE A 180 4.28 1.92 2.45
CA PHE A 180 4.99 0.76 1.91
C PHE A 180 4.23 -0.52 2.16
#